data_bff50d95b1048c02347be9f6607bdaa8
#
_entry.id   bff50d95b1048c02347be9f6607bdaa8
#
_cell.length_a   1.000
_cell.length_b   1.000
_cell.length_c   1.000
_cell.angle_alpha   90.00
_cell.angle_beta   90.00
_cell.angle_gamma   90.00
#
_symmetry.space_group_name_H-M   'P 1'
#
loop_
_entity.id
_entity.type
_entity.pdbx_description
1 polymer ?
#
loop_
_entity_poly.entity_id
_entity_poly.type
_entity_poly.pdbx_seq_one_letter_code
_entity_poly.pdbx_strand_id
1 'polypeptide(L)'
;MHGRHAEASARSDVGNQASSVFQLGGECKAMGPGSLLLNVLWILFGGFYMALGWLIAAVIMVLTIIGIPWARAAFTIAAYTLLPFGHTVVSRPAGIGGGFLGFVGNLIWLLLAGWWLALGHLLTALLLAITLIGIPFAWAHLKLAGLALWPIGKDIVSTN
;
A
#
# COMPACT_ATOMS: atom_id res chain seq x y z
N MET A 1 1.92 50.59 -17.64
CA MET A 1 1.50 49.48 -18.52
C MET A 1 2.05 48.10 -18.11
N HIS A 2 3.00 48.01 -17.14
CA HIS A 2 3.67 46.72 -16.74
C HIS A 2 2.87 45.81 -15.81
N GLY A 3 1.90 46.32 -15.04
CA GLY A 3 1.15 45.53 -14.05
C GLY A 3 0.18 44.49 -14.61
N ARG A 4 -0.47 44.84 -15.73
CA ARG A 4 -1.49 43.96 -16.33
C ARG A 4 -0.98 42.66 -16.95
N HIS A 5 0.27 42.65 -17.41
CA HIS A 5 0.88 41.44 -17.97
C HIS A 5 1.29 40.44 -16.88
N ALA A 6 1.73 40.92 -15.69
CA ALA A 6 2.07 40.07 -14.57
C ALA A 6 0.84 39.39 -13.96
N GLU A 7 -0.29 40.11 -13.84
CA GLU A 7 -1.55 39.52 -13.33
C GLU A 7 -2.16 38.48 -14.29
N ALA A 8 -2.06 38.70 -15.61
CA ALA A 8 -2.51 37.75 -16.61
C ALA A 8 -1.69 36.45 -16.60
N SER A 9 -0.36 36.59 -16.44
CA SER A 9 0.55 35.42 -16.33
C SER A 9 0.26 34.62 -15.06
N ALA A 10 0.08 35.27 -13.91
CA ALA A 10 -0.22 34.59 -12.65
C ALA A 10 -1.59 33.87 -12.69
N ARG A 11 -2.59 34.44 -13.36
CA ARG A 11 -3.90 33.77 -13.54
C ARG A 11 -3.82 32.57 -14.47
N SER A 12 -3.01 32.61 -15.53
CA SER A 12 -2.81 31.48 -16.42
C SER A 12 -2.10 30.32 -15.73
N ASP A 13 -1.13 30.64 -14.85
CA ASP A 13 -0.38 29.61 -14.09
C ASP A 13 -1.27 28.93 -13.04
N VAL A 14 -2.12 29.69 -12.34
CA VAL A 14 -3.10 29.13 -11.39
C VAL A 14 -4.15 28.27 -12.12
N GLY A 15 -4.62 28.70 -13.28
CA GLY A 15 -5.56 27.93 -14.10
C GLY A 15 -4.94 26.63 -14.62
N ASN A 16 -3.68 26.65 -14.99
CA ASN A 16 -2.96 25.48 -15.47
C ASN A 16 -2.62 24.51 -14.35
N GLN A 17 -2.30 25.00 -13.15
CA GLN A 17 -2.12 24.16 -11.96
C GLN A 17 -3.44 23.54 -11.49
N ALA A 18 -4.55 24.30 -11.52
CA ALA A 18 -5.86 23.77 -11.16
C ALA A 18 -6.33 22.66 -12.13
N SER A 19 -6.09 22.84 -13.43
CA SER A 19 -6.42 21.80 -14.43
C SER A 19 -5.52 20.56 -14.29
N SER A 20 -4.25 20.71 -13.97
CA SER A 20 -3.35 19.57 -13.73
C SER A 20 -3.72 18.80 -12.45
N VAL A 21 -4.12 19.49 -11.39
CA VAL A 21 -4.62 18.86 -10.15
C VAL A 21 -5.95 18.14 -10.40
N PHE A 22 -6.82 18.72 -11.23
CA PHE A 22 -8.09 18.09 -11.61
C PHE A 22 -7.87 16.85 -12.50
N GLN A 23 -6.90 16.87 -13.39
CA GLN A 23 -6.54 15.69 -14.19
C GLN A 23 -5.91 14.58 -13.36
N LEU A 24 -5.15 14.89 -12.30
CA LEU A 24 -4.60 13.90 -11.37
C LEU A 24 -5.67 13.24 -10.49
N GLY A 25 -6.83 13.89 -10.31
CA GLY A 25 -7.94 13.37 -9.49
C GLY A 25 -8.99 12.55 -10.24
N GLY A 26 -8.95 12.48 -11.57
CA GLY A 26 -10.06 11.98 -12.41
C GLY A 26 -9.82 10.67 -13.16
N GLU A 27 -8.61 10.16 -13.24
CA GLU A 27 -8.36 8.89 -13.93
C GLU A 27 -8.30 7.73 -12.93
N CYS A 28 -9.46 7.13 -12.64
CA CYS A 28 -9.52 5.72 -12.26
C CYS A 28 -9.04 4.91 -13.48
N LYS A 29 -7.72 4.87 -13.70
CA LYS A 29 -7.15 4.08 -14.78
C LYS A 29 -7.44 2.62 -14.50
N ALA A 30 -8.29 2.02 -15.34
CA ALA A 30 -8.67 0.61 -15.21
C ALA A 30 -7.41 -0.26 -15.22
N MET A 31 -7.35 -1.23 -14.31
CA MET A 31 -6.26 -2.21 -14.27
C MET A 31 -6.10 -2.85 -15.65
N GLY A 32 -4.89 -2.88 -16.17
CA GLY A 32 -4.61 -3.54 -17.45
C GLY A 32 -4.97 -5.03 -17.39
N PRO A 33 -5.30 -5.66 -18.53
CA PRO A 33 -5.70 -7.07 -18.57
C PRO A 33 -4.64 -8.00 -17.98
N GLY A 34 -3.36 -7.65 -18.08
CA GLY A 34 -2.26 -8.41 -17.47
C GLY A 34 -2.28 -8.38 -15.94
N SER A 35 -2.51 -7.21 -15.34
CA SER A 35 -2.60 -7.08 -13.88
C SER A 35 -3.85 -7.76 -13.32
N LEU A 36 -4.94 -7.76 -14.07
CA LEU A 36 -6.15 -8.49 -13.69
C LEU A 36 -5.89 -10.00 -13.62
N LEU A 37 -5.28 -10.57 -14.67
CA LEU A 37 -4.94 -12.00 -14.70
C LEU A 37 -3.99 -12.38 -13.56
N LEU A 38 -2.95 -11.56 -13.31
CA LEU A 38 -2.02 -11.79 -12.22
C LEU A 38 -2.69 -11.71 -10.85
N ASN A 39 -3.65 -10.81 -10.64
CA ASN A 39 -4.41 -10.72 -9.40
C ASN A 39 -5.33 -11.92 -9.20
N VAL A 40 -5.96 -12.45 -10.25
CA VAL A 40 -6.78 -13.68 -10.16
C VAL A 40 -5.90 -14.87 -9.76
N LEU A 41 -4.75 -15.05 -10.42
CA LEU A 41 -3.80 -16.10 -10.07
C LEU A 41 -3.25 -15.92 -8.65
N TRP A 42 -2.95 -14.67 -8.25
CA TRP A 42 -2.49 -14.33 -6.92
C TRP A 42 -3.45 -14.76 -5.82
N ILE A 43 -4.75 -14.50 -6.00
CA ILE A 43 -5.80 -14.93 -5.04
C ILE A 43 -5.74 -16.45 -4.83
N LEU A 44 -5.56 -17.22 -5.92
CA LEU A 44 -5.46 -18.69 -5.88
C LEU A 44 -4.15 -19.17 -5.22
N PHE A 45 -3.03 -18.46 -5.42
CA PHE A 45 -1.69 -18.81 -4.91
C PHE A 45 -1.40 -18.26 -3.50
N GLY A 46 -2.42 -17.92 -2.72
CA GLY A 46 -2.27 -17.57 -1.31
C GLY A 46 -2.60 -16.12 -0.95
N GLY A 47 -2.82 -15.24 -1.94
CA GLY A 47 -3.16 -13.84 -1.71
C GLY A 47 -4.39 -13.65 -0.84
N PHE A 48 -5.41 -14.46 -1.02
CA PHE A 48 -6.62 -14.44 -0.21
C PHE A 48 -6.35 -14.72 1.28
N TYR A 49 -5.61 -15.78 1.58
CA TYR A 49 -5.29 -16.16 2.97
C TYR A 49 -4.42 -15.11 3.66
N MET A 50 -3.47 -14.53 2.92
CA MET A 50 -2.62 -13.47 3.46
C MET A 50 -3.42 -12.18 3.70
N ALA A 51 -4.33 -11.80 2.79
CA ALA A 51 -5.21 -10.65 2.99
C ALA A 51 -6.12 -10.83 4.21
N LEU A 52 -6.64 -12.06 4.43
CA LEU A 52 -7.41 -12.38 5.62
C LEU A 52 -6.55 -12.25 6.89
N GLY A 53 -5.29 -12.70 6.85
CA GLY A 53 -4.34 -12.51 7.95
C GLY A 53 -4.14 -11.02 8.28
N TRP A 54 -3.96 -10.17 7.28
CA TRP A 54 -3.88 -8.72 7.45
C TRP A 54 -5.16 -8.11 8.03
N LEU A 55 -6.33 -8.60 7.60
CA LEU A 55 -7.62 -8.16 8.14
C LEU A 55 -7.76 -8.51 9.62
N ILE A 56 -7.40 -9.74 10.00
CA ILE A 56 -7.39 -10.18 11.41
C ILE A 56 -6.45 -9.30 12.23
N ALA A 57 -5.24 -9.03 11.73
CA ALA A 57 -4.29 -8.14 12.37
C ALA A 57 -4.85 -6.72 12.56
N ALA A 58 -5.55 -6.18 11.55
CA ALA A 58 -6.20 -4.89 11.62
C ALA A 58 -7.29 -4.86 12.72
N VAL A 59 -8.09 -5.93 12.83
CA VAL A 59 -9.10 -6.07 13.89
C VAL A 59 -8.44 -6.15 15.28
N ILE A 60 -7.36 -6.91 15.43
CA ILE A 60 -6.58 -6.96 16.69
C ILE A 60 -6.12 -5.56 17.08
N MET A 61 -5.60 -4.77 16.13
CA MET A 61 -5.20 -3.38 16.38
C MET A 61 -6.36 -2.52 16.89
N VAL A 62 -7.55 -2.68 16.32
CA VAL A 62 -8.76 -1.97 16.80
C VAL A 62 -9.12 -2.39 18.22
N LEU A 63 -9.11 -3.70 18.49
CA LEU A 63 -9.47 -4.24 19.81
C LEU A 63 -8.51 -3.82 20.93
N THR A 64 -7.26 -3.57 20.60
CA THR A 64 -6.28 -3.05 21.57
C THR A 64 -6.51 -1.58 21.97
N ILE A 65 -7.45 -0.87 21.31
CA ILE A 65 -7.76 0.56 21.50
C ILE A 65 -6.53 1.46 21.16
N ILE A 66 -5.37 1.15 21.72
CA ILE A 66 -4.10 1.85 21.47
C ILE A 66 -3.73 1.80 19.97
N GLY A 67 -4.07 0.70 19.30
CA GLY A 67 -3.80 0.49 17.88
C GLY A 67 -4.73 1.22 16.91
N ILE A 68 -5.85 1.81 17.38
CA ILE A 68 -6.86 2.46 16.50
C ILE A 68 -6.25 3.47 15.52
N PRO A 69 -5.32 4.38 15.93
CA PRO A 69 -4.74 5.36 15.02
C PRO A 69 -4.00 4.72 13.81
N TRP A 70 -3.49 3.51 13.99
CA TRP A 70 -2.70 2.80 12.98
C TRP A 70 -3.47 1.65 12.29
N ALA A 71 -4.61 1.22 12.83
CA ALA A 71 -5.45 0.16 12.27
C ALA A 71 -5.83 0.44 10.80
N ARG A 72 -6.04 1.72 10.45
CA ARG A 72 -6.31 2.15 9.08
C ARG A 72 -5.20 1.73 8.10
N ALA A 73 -3.93 1.82 8.49
CA ALA A 73 -2.82 1.35 7.65
C ALA A 73 -2.93 -0.15 7.40
N ALA A 74 -3.24 -0.94 8.42
CA ALA A 74 -3.40 -2.39 8.30
C ALA A 74 -4.58 -2.76 7.38
N PHE A 75 -5.73 -2.07 7.47
CA PHE A 75 -6.87 -2.27 6.55
C PHE A 75 -6.50 -1.94 5.10
N THR A 76 -5.77 -0.83 4.87
CA THR A 76 -5.32 -0.44 3.53
C THR A 76 -4.38 -1.51 2.94
N ILE A 77 -3.48 -2.05 3.75
CA ILE A 77 -2.55 -3.10 3.30
C ILE A 77 -3.27 -4.43 3.11
N ALA A 78 -4.30 -4.74 3.91
CA ALA A 78 -5.16 -5.91 3.66
C ALA A 78 -5.79 -5.86 2.27
N ALA A 79 -6.36 -4.72 1.89
CA ALA A 79 -6.91 -4.50 0.55
C ALA A 79 -5.84 -4.59 -0.54
N TYR A 80 -4.66 -4.01 -0.32
CA TYR A 80 -3.51 -4.12 -1.21
C TYR A 80 -3.03 -5.57 -1.35
N THR A 81 -2.96 -6.32 -0.26
CA THR A 81 -2.55 -7.73 -0.25
C THR A 81 -3.52 -8.60 -1.05
N LEU A 82 -4.79 -8.21 -1.15
CA LEU A 82 -5.75 -8.92 -1.99
C LEU A 82 -5.50 -8.71 -3.49
N LEU A 83 -5.09 -7.50 -3.90
CA LEU A 83 -4.89 -7.12 -5.30
C LEU A 83 -3.57 -6.33 -5.47
N PRO A 84 -2.39 -6.97 -5.34
CA PRO A 84 -1.13 -6.25 -5.34
C PRO A 84 -0.64 -5.79 -6.73
N PHE A 85 -1.05 -6.50 -7.79
CA PHE A 85 -0.60 -6.20 -9.15
C PHE A 85 -1.33 -4.99 -9.72
N GLY A 86 -0.58 -4.00 -10.19
CA GLY A 86 -1.08 -2.69 -10.62
C GLY A 86 -0.94 -1.61 -9.52
N HIS A 87 -0.35 -1.96 -8.36
CA HIS A 87 -0.09 -1.03 -7.27
C HIS A 87 1.35 -1.16 -6.75
N THR A 88 1.84 -0.10 -6.14
CA THR A 88 3.14 -0.11 -5.47
C THR A 88 3.07 0.59 -4.13
N VAL A 89 4.03 0.28 -3.26
CA VAL A 89 4.15 0.86 -1.93
C VAL A 89 5.17 1.97 -1.97
N VAL A 90 4.80 3.15 -1.50
CA VAL A 90 5.68 4.30 -1.35
C VAL A 90 5.76 4.74 0.11
N SER A 91 6.88 5.34 0.50
CA SER A 91 7.00 5.94 1.83
C SER A 91 6.30 7.29 1.84
N ARG A 92 5.45 7.51 2.85
CA ARG A 92 4.78 8.79 3.05
C ARG A 92 5.79 9.82 3.54
N PRO A 93 5.84 11.03 2.95
CA PRO A 93 6.55 12.14 3.57
C PRO A 93 6.00 12.43 4.97
N ALA A 94 6.79 13.06 5.83
CA ALA A 94 6.47 13.30 7.24
C ALA A 94 5.02 13.75 7.49
N GLY A 95 4.29 12.99 8.33
CA GLY A 95 2.88 13.22 8.70
C GLY A 95 2.49 12.28 9.85
N ILE A 96 1.17 12.14 10.12
CA ILE A 96 0.64 11.20 11.11
C ILE A 96 0.98 9.76 10.66
N GLY A 97 2.06 9.19 11.15
CA GLY A 97 2.60 7.88 10.76
C GLY A 97 4.09 7.95 10.43
N GLY A 98 4.67 9.16 10.39
CA GLY A 98 6.11 9.39 10.40
C GLY A 98 6.61 9.84 11.78
N GLY A 99 7.91 10.01 11.92
CA GLY A 99 8.52 10.44 13.16
C GLY A 99 8.35 9.45 14.31
N PHE A 100 8.40 9.96 15.54
CA PHE A 100 8.35 9.14 16.76
C PHE A 100 7.05 8.34 16.91
N LEU A 101 5.89 8.94 16.60
CA LEU A 101 4.59 8.24 16.68
C LEU A 101 4.49 7.09 15.68
N GLY A 102 5.01 7.27 14.48
CA GLY A 102 5.06 6.20 13.47
C GLY A 102 6.00 5.07 13.90
N PHE A 103 7.13 5.39 14.53
CA PHE A 103 8.05 4.41 15.09
C PHE A 103 7.38 3.59 16.20
N VAL A 104 6.74 4.25 17.19
CA VAL A 104 6.02 3.58 18.27
C VAL A 104 4.90 2.71 17.71
N GLY A 105 4.13 3.20 16.75
CA GLY A 105 3.09 2.43 16.08
C GLY A 105 3.62 1.18 15.39
N ASN A 106 4.74 1.28 14.69
CA ASN A 106 5.39 0.11 14.07
C ASN A 106 5.91 -0.90 15.09
N LEU A 107 6.40 -0.42 16.26
CA LEU A 107 6.86 -1.32 17.31
C LEU A 107 5.68 -2.10 17.93
N ILE A 108 4.57 -1.42 18.22
CA ILE A 108 3.32 -2.05 18.69
C ILE A 108 2.82 -3.04 17.64
N TRP A 109 2.78 -2.63 16.37
CA TRP A 109 2.40 -3.48 15.25
C TRP A 109 3.27 -4.74 15.17
N LEU A 110 4.59 -4.58 15.22
CA LEU A 110 5.53 -5.69 15.14
C LEU A 110 5.26 -6.74 16.22
N LEU A 111 5.00 -6.29 17.46
CA LEU A 111 4.71 -7.18 18.59
C LEU A 111 3.36 -7.89 18.44
N LEU A 112 2.32 -7.21 17.94
CA LEU A 112 0.97 -7.75 17.87
C LEU A 112 0.75 -8.61 16.61
N ALA A 113 1.29 -8.19 15.47
CA ALA A 113 0.94 -8.81 14.19
C ALA A 113 2.10 -8.94 13.19
N GLY A 114 3.06 -8.04 13.18
CA GLY A 114 4.05 -7.93 12.11
C GLY A 114 4.90 -9.18 11.91
N TRP A 115 5.37 -9.77 12.97
CA TRP A 115 6.27 -10.91 12.91
C TRP A 115 5.63 -12.18 12.34
N TRP A 116 4.40 -12.54 12.75
CA TRP A 116 3.75 -13.75 12.25
C TRP A 116 3.20 -13.56 10.83
N LEU A 117 2.76 -12.35 10.47
CA LEU A 117 2.41 -12.03 9.08
C LEU A 117 3.63 -12.12 8.16
N ALA A 118 4.78 -11.56 8.57
CA ALA A 118 6.02 -11.65 7.81
C ALA A 118 6.45 -13.11 7.63
N LEU A 119 6.37 -13.91 8.68
CA LEU A 119 6.68 -15.34 8.63
C LEU A 119 5.74 -16.08 7.67
N GLY A 120 4.44 -15.79 7.70
CA GLY A 120 3.46 -16.35 6.76
C GLY A 120 3.79 -16.03 5.31
N HIS A 121 4.14 -14.78 5.01
CA HIS A 121 4.58 -14.38 3.68
C HIS A 121 5.88 -15.07 3.25
N LEU A 122 6.87 -15.20 4.16
CA LEU A 122 8.13 -15.88 3.86
C LEU A 122 7.94 -17.37 3.56
N LEU A 123 7.13 -18.07 4.36
CA LEU A 123 6.80 -19.47 4.11
C LEU A 123 6.09 -19.67 2.77
N THR A 124 5.11 -18.81 2.48
CA THR A 124 4.40 -18.86 1.19
C THR A 124 5.34 -18.55 0.03
N ALA A 125 6.25 -17.58 0.16
CA ALA A 125 7.26 -17.28 -0.84
C ALA A 125 8.18 -18.48 -1.10
N LEU A 126 8.62 -19.15 -0.05
CA LEU A 126 9.47 -20.34 -0.16
C LEU A 126 8.77 -21.47 -0.93
N LEU A 127 7.50 -21.75 -0.59
CA LEU A 127 6.71 -22.79 -1.26
C LEU A 127 6.47 -22.46 -2.74
N LEU A 128 6.19 -21.20 -3.07
CA LEU A 128 5.98 -20.75 -4.44
C LEU A 128 7.27 -20.73 -5.26
N ALA A 129 8.41 -20.44 -4.64
CA ALA A 129 9.72 -20.41 -5.31
C ALA A 129 10.17 -21.79 -5.82
N ILE A 130 9.62 -22.89 -5.30
CA ILE A 130 9.90 -24.25 -5.77
C ILE A 130 9.29 -24.45 -7.17
N THR A 131 8.28 -23.68 -7.54
CA THR A 131 7.61 -23.77 -8.84
C THR A 131 8.02 -22.61 -9.75
N LEU A 132 8.34 -22.91 -11.02
CA LEU A 132 8.75 -21.89 -11.97
C LEU A 132 7.67 -20.78 -12.17
N ILE A 133 6.40 -21.18 -12.19
CA ILE A 133 5.24 -20.27 -12.29
C ILE A 133 5.07 -19.46 -11.00
N GLY A 134 5.47 -20.00 -9.85
CA GLY A 134 5.36 -19.35 -8.55
C GLY A 134 6.38 -18.23 -8.30
N ILE A 135 7.48 -18.16 -9.07
CA ILE A 135 8.57 -17.19 -8.83
C ILE A 135 8.09 -15.73 -8.78
N PRO A 136 7.27 -15.21 -9.71
CA PRO A 136 6.77 -13.84 -9.64
C PRO A 136 5.88 -13.60 -8.41
N PHE A 137 5.13 -14.61 -7.97
CA PHE A 137 4.30 -14.55 -6.77
C PHE A 137 5.14 -14.67 -5.50
N ALA A 138 6.18 -15.50 -5.49
CA ALA A 138 7.15 -15.57 -4.41
C ALA A 138 7.82 -14.20 -4.17
N TRP A 139 8.21 -13.52 -5.24
CA TRP A 139 8.75 -12.15 -5.15
C TRP A 139 7.77 -11.15 -4.57
N ALA A 140 6.49 -11.23 -4.93
CA ALA A 140 5.44 -10.38 -4.36
C ALA A 140 5.26 -10.68 -2.85
N HIS A 141 5.28 -11.94 -2.43
CA HIS A 141 5.24 -12.32 -1.01
C HIS A 141 6.47 -11.81 -0.23
N LEU A 142 7.68 -11.83 -0.80
CA LEU A 142 8.87 -11.27 -0.17
C LEU A 142 8.73 -9.76 0.08
N LYS A 143 8.18 -9.01 -0.88
CA LYS A 143 7.89 -7.58 -0.70
C LYS A 143 6.87 -7.35 0.41
N LEU A 144 5.80 -8.17 0.46
CA LEU A 144 4.79 -8.09 1.51
C LEU A 144 5.32 -8.52 2.88
N ALA A 145 6.27 -9.45 2.95
CA ALA A 145 6.96 -9.80 4.19
C ALA A 145 7.70 -8.58 4.78
N GLY A 146 8.45 -7.85 3.95
CA GLY A 146 9.11 -6.60 4.36
C GLY A 146 8.10 -5.53 4.81
N LEU A 147 6.98 -5.41 4.09
CA LEU A 147 5.90 -4.49 4.46
C LEU A 147 5.23 -4.90 5.78
N ALA A 148 5.09 -6.21 6.04
CA ALA A 148 4.51 -6.72 7.27
C ALA A 148 5.33 -6.36 8.52
N LEU A 149 6.64 -6.21 8.40
CA LEU A 149 7.47 -5.77 9.52
C LEU A 149 7.33 -4.27 9.81
N TRP A 150 7.09 -3.43 8.79
CA TRP A 150 7.08 -1.96 8.94
C TRP A 150 6.02 -1.28 8.05
N PRO A 151 4.71 -1.44 8.37
CA PRO A 151 3.63 -0.97 7.50
C PRO A 151 3.26 0.50 7.71
N ILE A 152 3.47 1.05 8.92
CA ILE A 152 3.03 2.41 9.25
C ILE A 152 3.97 3.42 8.61
N GLY A 153 3.41 4.43 7.94
CA GLY A 153 4.16 5.40 7.13
C GLY A 153 4.32 4.99 5.67
N LYS A 154 3.56 3.99 5.21
CA LYS A 154 3.50 3.56 3.81
C LYS A 154 2.15 3.93 3.19
N ASP A 155 2.19 4.27 1.91
CA ASP A 155 1.02 4.51 1.05
C ASP A 155 1.01 3.54 -0.13
N ILE A 156 -0.18 3.21 -0.59
CA ILE A 156 -0.39 2.39 -1.77
C ILE A 156 -0.79 3.31 -2.91
N VAL A 157 -0.02 3.26 -4.00
CA VAL A 157 -0.28 4.06 -5.20
C VAL A 157 -0.42 3.16 -6.42
N SER A 158 -1.28 3.55 -7.36
CA SER A 158 -1.41 2.86 -8.65
C SER A 158 -0.16 3.07 -9.50
N THR A 159 0.27 2.04 -10.22
CA THR A 159 1.42 2.07 -11.14
C THR A 159 1.01 2.14 -12.61
N ASN A 160 -0.29 2.14 -12.90
CA ASN A 160 -0.84 2.20 -14.26
C ASN A 160 -1.16 3.61 -14.68
#